data_19001d5791175aa9d06f92e3f44d0d6e
#
_entry.id   19001d5791175aa9d06f92e3f44d0d6e
#
_cell.length_a   1.000
_cell.length_b   1.000
_cell.length_c   1.000
_cell.angle_alpha   90.00
_cell.angle_beta   90.00
_cell.angle_gamma   90.00
#
_symmetry.space_group_name_H-M   'P 1'
#
loop_
_entity.id
_entity.type
_entity.pdbx_description
1 polymer ?
#
loop_
_entity_poly.entity_id
_entity_poly.type
_entity_poly.pdbx_seq_one_letter_code
_entity_poly.pdbx_strand_id
1 'polypeptide(L)' 'MKLKKLIKTLEKIQDKHGEDLEVVMADNIPVVGPVFSSDKYFGERIVITDEDVM' A
#
# COMPACT_ATOMS: atom_id res chain seq x y z
N MET A 1 -4.31 10.67 2.61
CA MET A 1 -3.40 10.56 1.45
C MET A 1 -4.15 10.01 0.25
N LYS A 2 -3.98 10.63 -0.89
CA LYS A 2 -4.60 10.15 -2.12
C LYS A 2 -3.72 9.11 -2.79
N LEU A 3 -4.33 8.18 -3.51
CA LEU A 3 -3.62 7.11 -4.19
C LEU A 3 -2.51 7.63 -5.11
N LYS A 4 -2.79 8.68 -5.86
CA LYS A 4 -1.81 9.27 -6.77
C LYS A 4 -0.54 9.71 -6.03
N LYS A 5 -0.69 10.29 -4.84
CA LYS A 5 0.45 10.73 -4.04
C LYS A 5 1.25 9.53 -3.52
N LEU A 6 0.55 8.48 -3.11
CA LEU A 6 1.20 7.26 -2.65
C LEU A 6 2.05 6.64 -3.75
N ILE A 7 1.49 6.54 -4.96
CA ILE A 7 2.21 5.97 -6.10
C ILE A 7 3.46 6.78 -6.40
N LYS A 8 3.34 8.12 -6.44
CA LYS A 8 4.49 8.99 -6.72
C LYS A 8 5.58 8.86 -5.67
N THR A 9 5.19 8.78 -4.40
CA THR A 9 6.15 8.62 -3.31
C THR A 9 6.88 7.30 -3.42
N LEU A 10 6.15 6.22 -3.70
CA LEU A 10 6.76 4.90 -3.87
C LEU A 10 7.69 4.84 -5.08
N GLU A 11 7.31 5.49 -6.18
CA GLU A 11 8.17 5.56 -7.36
C GLU A 11 9.50 6.27 -7.05
N LYS A 12 9.46 7.35 -6.29
CA LYS A 12 10.68 8.06 -5.89
C LYS A 12 11.59 7.19 -5.04
N ILE A 13 11.01 6.43 -4.12
CA ILE A 13 11.77 5.52 -3.27
C ILE A 13 12.37 4.41 -4.11
N GLN A 14 11.60 3.85 -5.02
CA GLN A 14 12.06 2.80 -5.93
C GLN A 14 13.23 3.27 -6.78
N ASP A 15 13.13 4.47 -7.34
CA ASP A 15 14.19 5.02 -8.19
C ASP A 15 15.48 5.26 -7.42
N LYS A 16 15.36 5.63 -6.14
CA LYS A 16 16.52 5.96 -5.32
C LYS A 16 17.15 4.75 -4.66
N HIS A 17 16.34 3.78 -4.26
CA HIS A 17 16.78 2.67 -3.42
C HIS A 17 16.65 1.29 -4.05
N GLY A 18 16.00 1.18 -5.20
CA GLY A 18 15.81 -0.09 -5.89
C GLY A 18 14.41 -0.67 -5.72
N GLU A 19 14.12 -1.68 -6.53
CA GLU A 19 12.77 -2.24 -6.62
C GLU A 19 12.56 -3.52 -5.82
N ASP A 20 13.63 -4.05 -5.23
CA ASP A 20 13.54 -5.34 -4.53
C ASP A 20 13.39 -5.20 -3.02
N LEU A 21 13.12 -3.99 -2.54
CA LEU A 21 12.92 -3.77 -1.11
C LEU A 21 11.59 -4.36 -0.65
N GLU A 22 11.62 -5.01 0.50
CA GLU A 22 10.39 -5.52 1.10
C GLU A 22 9.56 -4.40 1.67
N VAL A 23 8.24 -4.52 1.55
CA VAL A 23 7.30 -3.54 2.10
C VAL A 23 6.70 -4.11 3.38
N VAL A 24 6.88 -3.39 4.47
CA VAL A 24 6.32 -3.77 5.77
C VAL A 24 5.58 -2.59 6.37
N MET A 25 4.71 -2.87 7.33
CA MET A 25 4.06 -1.82 8.10
C MET A 25 5.02 -1.29 9.17
N ALA A 26 4.63 -0.19 9.82
CA ALA A 26 5.49 0.44 10.82
C ALA A 26 5.84 -0.48 11.99
N ASP A 27 5.00 -1.47 12.26
CA ASP A 27 5.23 -2.47 13.31
C ASP A 27 5.94 -3.73 12.78
N ASN A 28 6.51 -3.65 11.57
CA ASN A 28 7.25 -4.73 10.91
C ASN A 28 6.41 -5.91 10.46
N ILE A 29 5.10 -5.75 10.41
CA ILE A 29 4.23 -6.78 9.85
C ILE A 29 4.32 -6.69 8.33
N PRO A 30 4.65 -7.78 7.62
CA PRO A 30 4.74 -7.78 6.16
C PRO A 30 3.42 -7.39 5.51
N VAL A 31 3.51 -6.60 4.45
CA VAL A 31 2.34 -6.21 3.66
C VAL A 31 2.12 -7.25 2.58
N VAL A 32 0.93 -7.82 2.54
CA VAL A 32 0.55 -8.78 1.49
C VAL A 32 0.19 -8.04 0.21
N GLY A 33 -0.47 -6.90 0.35
CA GLY A 33 -0.73 -6.07 -0.81
C GLY A 33 -1.78 -5.00 -0.54
N PRO A 34 -1.91 -4.05 -1.45
CA PRO A 34 -3.01 -3.12 -1.41
C PRO A 34 -4.27 -3.78 -1.96
N VAL A 35 -5.40 -3.45 -1.37
CA VAL A 35 -6.70 -3.99 -1.77
C VAL A 35 -7.67 -2.84 -1.98
N PHE A 36 -8.42 -2.89 -3.07
CA PHE A 36 -9.51 -1.96 -3.29
C PHE A 36 -10.69 -2.35 -2.40
N SER A 37 -11.22 -1.41 -1.64
CA SER A 37 -12.34 -1.63 -0.76
C SER A 37 -13.45 -0.64 -1.06
N SER A 38 -14.68 -1.14 -1.19
CA SER A 38 -15.87 -0.31 -1.34
C SER A 38 -16.76 -0.55 -0.12
N ASP A 39 -17.02 0.51 0.63
CA ASP A 39 -17.73 0.42 1.90
C ASP A 39 -18.90 1.41 1.91
N LYS A 40 -20.03 1.00 2.49
CA LYS A 40 -21.21 1.85 2.57
C LYS A 40 -20.95 3.12 3.37
N TYR A 41 -20.14 3.02 4.40
CA TYR A 41 -19.94 4.12 5.35
C TYR A 41 -18.74 4.97 5.00
N PHE A 42 -17.68 4.36 4.47
CA PHE A 42 -16.42 5.04 4.21
C PHE A 42 -16.15 5.30 2.72
N GLY A 43 -16.94 4.70 1.85
CA GLY A 43 -16.78 4.86 0.41
C GLY A 43 -15.67 3.99 -0.16
N GLU A 44 -15.13 4.39 -1.28
CA GLU A 44 -14.10 3.64 -1.97
C GLU A 44 -12.72 4.02 -1.47
N ARG A 45 -11.93 3.04 -1.09
CA ARG A 45 -10.61 3.26 -0.52
C ARG A 45 -9.65 2.16 -0.94
N ILE A 46 -8.36 2.47 -0.83
CA ILE A 46 -7.31 1.46 -0.93
C ILE A 46 -6.88 1.12 0.49
N VAL A 47 -6.87 -0.16 0.81
CA VAL A 47 -6.48 -0.66 2.13
C VAL A 47 -5.16 -1.41 1.98
N ILE A 48 -4.18 -1.05 2.80
CA ILE A 48 -2.91 -1.78 2.90
C ILE A 48 -3.12 -2.85 3.96
N THR A 49 -2.94 -4.11 3.57
CA THR A 49 -3.30 -5.22 4.46
C THR A 49 -2.17 -6.23 4.57
N ASP A 50 -2.11 -6.89 5.72
CA ASP A 50 -1.22 -8.01 5.98
C ASP A 50 -1.93 -9.36 5.76
N GLU A 51 -3.19 -9.32 5.33
CA GLU A 51 -3.97 -10.52 5.08
C GLU A 51 -4.11 -10.78 3.59
N ASP A 52 -4.01 -12.07 3.23
CA ASP A 52 -4.23 -12.48 1.85
C ASP A 52 -5.74 -12.52 1.60
N VAL A 53 -6.21 -11.64 0.74
CA VAL A 53 -7.64 -11.51 0.42
C VAL A 53 -7.92 -12.23 -0.87
N MET A 54 -8.59 -13.34 -0.76
CA MET A 54 -8.97 -14.17 -1.91
C MET A 54 -10.44 -14.04 -2.20
#